data_a8252689b9e2e95316173ec5e308c968
#
_entry.id   a8252689b9e2e95316173ec5e308c968
#
_cell.length_a   1.000
_cell.length_b   1.000
_cell.length_c   1.000
_cell.angle_alpha   90.00
_cell.angle_beta   90.00
_cell.angle_gamma   90.00
#
_symmetry.space_group_name_H-M   'P 1'
#
loop_
_entity.id
_entity.type
_entity.pdbx_description
1 polymer ?
#
loop_
_entity_poly.entity_id
_entity_poly.type
_entity_poly.pdbx_seq_one_letter_code
_entity_poly.pdbx_strand_id
1 'polypeptide(L)'
;MKVSFQFVLAASQFLMLYFAPSVLQNSSTNLKNTTNGVPMTTRATGTFEVKLAPLPTSDSSEGSPLGRMSIDKQIHGDLEGTGKGEMLTAATSVKGSGAYAAIERVSGSLHGRTGSFVLQHIGTMTRGVPQLSITVVPDSGTGQLGGLTGKFLVIIADGKHSYEFDYSIPETSN
;
A
#
# COMPACT_ATOMS: atom_id res chain seq x y z
N MET A 1 -30.68 -3.45 4.80
CA MET A 1 -29.97 -4.65 5.27
C MET A 1 -28.46 -4.38 5.31
N LYS A 2 -27.82 -4.61 6.50
CA LYS A 2 -26.46 -4.13 6.83
C LYS A 2 -25.38 -5.19 6.48
N VAL A 3 -25.04 -5.39 5.22
CA VAL A 3 -24.04 -6.42 4.85
C VAL A 3 -22.67 -5.81 4.47
N SER A 4 -22.61 -4.52 4.21
CA SER A 4 -21.40 -3.89 3.64
C SER A 4 -20.32 -3.44 4.65
N PHE A 5 -20.64 -3.38 5.95
CA PHE A 5 -19.73 -2.80 6.95
C PHE A 5 -18.70 -3.78 7.51
N GLN A 6 -18.91 -5.09 7.38
CA GLN A 6 -18.01 -6.09 7.96
C GLN A 6 -16.75 -6.35 7.14
N PHE A 7 -16.72 -6.03 5.86
CA PHE A 7 -15.54 -6.27 5.01
C PHE A 7 -14.41 -5.27 5.26
N VAL A 8 -14.73 -4.03 5.56
CA VAL A 8 -13.76 -2.99 5.90
C VAL A 8 -13.14 -3.24 7.27
N LEU A 9 -13.93 -3.76 8.22
CA LEU A 9 -13.45 -4.11 9.56
C LEU A 9 -12.61 -5.40 9.57
N ALA A 10 -12.86 -6.35 8.67
CA ALA A 10 -12.09 -7.59 8.54
C ALA A 10 -10.68 -7.37 8.00
N ALA A 11 -10.47 -6.36 7.15
CA ALA A 11 -9.14 -5.96 6.71
C ALA A 11 -8.29 -5.38 7.86
N SER A 12 -8.94 -4.85 8.92
CA SER A 12 -8.25 -4.29 10.09
C SER A 12 -7.97 -5.32 11.19
N GLN A 13 -8.57 -6.52 11.18
CA GLN A 13 -8.48 -7.48 12.28
C GLN A 13 -7.63 -8.73 11.98
N PHE A 14 -7.07 -8.92 10.78
CA PHE A 14 -6.46 -10.19 10.38
C PHE A 14 -4.99 -10.12 9.95
N LEU A 15 -4.15 -9.39 10.69
CA LEU A 15 -2.69 -9.54 10.53
C LEU A 15 -2.03 -9.88 11.86
N MET A 16 -2.34 -11.04 12.40
CA MET A 16 -1.52 -11.70 13.41
C MET A 16 -0.91 -12.97 12.85
N LEU A 17 0.40 -13.09 13.00
CA LEU A 17 1.25 -14.27 12.80
C LEU A 17 1.88 -14.45 11.41
N TYR A 18 3.14 -14.04 11.32
CA TYR A 18 4.26 -14.91 10.97
C TYR A 18 5.57 -14.15 11.04
N PHE A 19 6.29 -14.31 12.15
CA PHE A 19 7.73 -14.10 12.20
C PHE A 19 8.42 -15.46 12.29
N ALA A 20 9.19 -15.82 11.25
CA ALA A 20 10.25 -16.80 11.36
C ALA A 20 11.52 -16.18 10.77
N PRO A 21 12.62 -16.09 11.51
CA PRO A 21 13.87 -15.57 10.98
C PRO A 21 14.58 -16.67 10.17
N SER A 22 14.75 -16.45 8.88
CA SER A 22 15.66 -17.25 8.07
C SER A 22 17.05 -16.63 8.15
N VAL A 23 17.93 -17.34 8.82
CA VAL A 23 19.38 -17.09 8.81
C VAL A 23 19.90 -17.44 7.41
N LEU A 24 20.41 -16.46 6.67
CA LEU A 24 21.17 -16.69 5.44
C LEU A 24 22.64 -16.49 5.72
N GLN A 25 23.39 -17.59 5.51
CA GLN A 25 24.82 -17.65 5.59
C GLN A 25 25.49 -16.81 4.52
N ASN A 26 26.48 -16.05 4.95
CA ASN A 26 27.44 -15.31 4.12
C ASN A 26 28.29 -16.29 3.30
N SER A 27 28.25 -16.17 1.99
CA SER A 27 29.30 -16.66 1.10
C SER A 27 29.93 -15.49 0.39
N SER A 28 31.10 -15.10 0.84
CA SER A 28 31.94 -14.08 0.22
C SER A 28 32.52 -14.63 -1.09
N THR A 29 32.05 -14.15 -2.22
CA THR A 29 32.77 -14.26 -3.49
C THR A 29 33.09 -12.88 -4.01
N ASN A 30 34.39 -12.62 -4.06
CA ASN A 30 35.01 -11.40 -4.56
C ASN A 30 34.80 -11.33 -6.09
N LEU A 31 33.95 -10.45 -6.58
CA LEU A 31 33.76 -10.16 -7.99
C LEU A 31 34.04 -8.67 -8.26
N LYS A 32 34.93 -8.48 -9.18
CA LYS A 32 35.49 -7.19 -9.63
C LYS A 32 34.38 -6.19 -10.01
N ASN A 33 34.56 -4.98 -9.53
CA ASN A 33 33.82 -3.76 -9.74
C ASN A 33 33.47 -3.50 -11.21
N THR A 34 32.18 -3.59 -11.55
CA THR A 34 31.58 -2.85 -12.65
C THR A 34 30.39 -2.12 -12.01
N THR A 35 30.55 -0.83 -11.72
CA THR A 35 29.52 0.02 -11.13
C THR A 35 28.46 0.35 -12.16
N ASN A 36 27.57 -0.59 -12.45
CA ASN A 36 26.25 -0.27 -12.92
C ASN A 36 25.42 0.02 -11.67
N GLY A 37 25.12 1.30 -11.43
CA GLY A 37 24.44 1.75 -10.22
C GLY A 37 23.09 1.06 -10.04
N VAL A 38 23.10 0.03 -9.20
CA VAL A 38 21.84 -0.51 -8.66
C VAL A 38 21.25 0.63 -7.82
N PRO A 39 20.02 1.10 -8.11
CA PRO A 39 19.41 2.16 -7.33
C PRO A 39 19.40 1.74 -5.85
N MET A 40 19.98 2.57 -4.98
CA MET A 40 19.94 2.30 -3.54
C MET A 40 18.49 2.34 -3.07
N THR A 41 18.03 1.24 -2.48
CA THR A 41 16.73 1.19 -1.84
C THR A 41 16.80 1.84 -0.46
N THR A 42 15.95 2.80 -0.20
CA THR A 42 15.78 3.47 1.09
C THR A 42 14.48 3.02 1.72
N ARG A 43 14.45 2.84 3.05
CA ARG A 43 13.22 2.52 3.78
C ARG A 43 12.72 3.74 4.53
N ALA A 44 11.43 4.02 4.36
CA ALA A 44 10.66 4.97 5.16
C ALA A 44 9.65 4.21 6.02
N THR A 45 9.41 4.69 7.23
CA THR A 45 8.50 4.09 8.20
C THR A 45 7.61 5.15 8.85
N GLY A 46 6.48 4.72 9.37
CA GLY A 46 5.57 5.61 10.09
C GLY A 46 4.21 5.01 10.32
N THR A 47 3.23 5.87 10.55
CA THR A 47 1.85 5.50 10.84
C THR A 47 0.88 6.24 9.92
N PHE A 48 -0.36 5.78 9.87
CA PHE A 48 -1.42 6.52 9.17
C PHE A 48 -2.79 6.24 9.77
N GLU A 49 -3.68 7.22 9.63
CA GLU A 49 -5.11 7.03 9.80
C GLU A 49 -5.78 7.02 8.44
N VAL A 50 -6.85 6.22 8.31
CA VAL A 50 -7.61 6.13 7.07
C VAL A 50 -9.11 6.21 7.33
N LYS A 51 -9.80 7.03 6.53
CA LYS A 51 -11.26 7.09 6.46
C LYS A 51 -11.68 6.50 5.12
N LEU A 52 -12.60 5.54 5.17
CA LEU A 52 -13.22 4.95 3.99
C LEU A 52 -14.71 5.29 4.01
N ALA A 53 -15.23 5.79 2.88
CA ALA A 53 -16.65 6.09 2.75
C ALA A 53 -17.23 5.45 1.47
N PRO A 54 -18.45 4.86 1.55
CA PRO A 54 -19.10 4.28 0.38
C PRO A 54 -19.36 5.33 -0.70
N LEU A 55 -19.15 4.92 -1.95
CA LEU A 55 -19.47 5.69 -3.15
C LEU A 55 -20.48 4.90 -4.01
N PRO A 56 -21.28 5.58 -4.85
CA PRO A 56 -22.13 4.90 -5.83
C PRO A 56 -21.27 3.99 -6.74
N THR A 57 -21.79 2.80 -7.02
CA THR A 57 -21.19 1.86 -7.97
C THR A 57 -21.99 1.85 -9.27
N SER A 58 -21.37 1.42 -10.38
CA SER A 58 -22.06 1.26 -11.67
C SER A 58 -23.05 0.10 -11.67
N ASP A 59 -22.81 -0.93 -10.84
CA ASP A 59 -23.75 -2.02 -10.63
C ASP A 59 -24.46 -1.82 -9.29
N SER A 60 -25.68 -1.30 -9.36
CA SER A 60 -26.58 -1.07 -8.22
C SER A 60 -27.66 -2.14 -8.07
N SER A 61 -27.54 -3.26 -8.75
CA SER A 61 -28.49 -4.37 -8.65
C SER A 61 -28.53 -4.93 -7.22
N GLU A 62 -29.71 -5.41 -6.82
CA GLU A 62 -29.87 -6.04 -5.51
C GLU A 62 -28.98 -7.29 -5.42
N GLY A 63 -28.17 -7.37 -4.35
CA GLY A 63 -27.23 -8.48 -4.14
C GLY A 63 -25.94 -8.37 -4.95
N SER A 64 -25.68 -7.26 -5.64
CA SER A 64 -24.41 -7.04 -6.33
C SER A 64 -23.23 -7.29 -5.39
N PRO A 65 -22.22 -8.08 -5.81
CA PRO A 65 -21.00 -8.28 -5.03
C PRO A 65 -20.05 -7.07 -5.08
N LEU A 66 -20.33 -6.09 -5.95
CA LEU A 66 -19.41 -4.97 -6.20
C LEU A 66 -19.66 -3.82 -5.22
N GLY A 67 -18.57 -3.17 -4.83
CA GLY A 67 -18.57 -1.97 -4.02
C GLY A 67 -17.54 -0.95 -4.50
N ARG A 68 -17.74 0.31 -4.12
CA ARG A 68 -16.80 1.41 -4.37
C ARG A 68 -16.67 2.25 -3.11
N MET A 69 -15.46 2.64 -2.76
CA MET A 69 -15.17 3.41 -1.57
C MET A 69 -14.21 4.55 -1.91
N SER A 70 -14.35 5.70 -1.24
CA SER A 70 -13.28 6.69 -1.21
C SER A 70 -12.25 6.32 -0.17
N ILE A 71 -11.01 6.74 -0.40
CA ILE A 71 -9.88 6.66 0.52
C ILE A 71 -9.47 8.08 0.90
N ASP A 72 -9.35 8.36 2.20
CA ASP A 72 -8.80 9.60 2.75
C ASP A 72 -7.84 9.23 3.89
N LYS A 73 -6.53 9.45 3.69
CA LYS A 73 -5.48 9.13 4.65
C LYS A 73 -4.77 10.37 5.16
N GLN A 74 -4.39 10.33 6.43
CA GLN A 74 -3.36 11.17 7.02
C GLN A 74 -2.16 10.28 7.33
N ILE A 75 -0.99 10.65 6.81
CA ILE A 75 0.24 9.84 6.88
C ILE A 75 1.28 10.62 7.67
N HIS A 76 1.96 9.95 8.61
CA HIS A 76 2.91 10.53 9.56
C HIS A 76 4.20 9.71 9.62
N GLY A 77 5.32 10.39 9.86
CA GLY A 77 6.65 9.78 9.99
C GLY A 77 7.59 10.19 8.86
N ASP A 78 8.39 9.25 8.36
CA ASP A 78 9.35 9.52 7.28
C ASP A 78 8.67 9.99 5.98
N LEU A 79 7.41 9.61 5.79
CA LEU A 79 6.49 10.18 4.81
C LEU A 79 5.41 10.94 5.59
N GLU A 80 5.43 12.26 5.49
CA GLU A 80 4.43 13.15 6.10
C GLU A 80 3.53 13.72 5.00
N GLY A 81 2.20 13.49 5.09
CA GLY A 81 1.30 13.95 4.03
C GLY A 81 -0.08 13.36 4.06
N THR A 82 -0.74 13.42 2.91
CA THR A 82 -2.11 12.92 2.71
C THR A 82 -2.20 11.96 1.55
N GLY A 83 -3.08 10.96 1.67
CA GLY A 83 -3.46 10.05 0.60
C GLY A 83 -4.94 10.19 0.25
N LYS A 84 -5.25 10.33 -1.03
CA LYS A 84 -6.62 10.38 -1.53
C LYS A 84 -6.79 9.48 -2.73
N GLY A 85 -7.86 8.67 -2.71
CA GLY A 85 -8.07 7.71 -3.78
C GLY A 85 -9.43 7.06 -3.75
N GLU A 86 -9.54 6.03 -4.57
CA GLU A 86 -10.75 5.21 -4.66
C GLU A 86 -10.40 3.73 -4.71
N MET A 87 -11.30 2.94 -4.18
CA MET A 87 -11.19 1.49 -4.09
C MET A 87 -12.44 0.84 -4.66
N LEU A 88 -12.25 -0.10 -5.56
CA LEU A 88 -13.27 -1.02 -6.04
C LEU A 88 -13.15 -2.33 -5.27
N THR A 89 -14.26 -2.85 -4.79
CA THR A 89 -14.29 -4.08 -3.99
C THR A 89 -15.20 -5.12 -4.62
N ALA A 90 -14.89 -6.39 -4.38
CA ALA A 90 -15.78 -7.50 -4.66
C ALA A 90 -15.91 -8.36 -3.40
N ALA A 91 -17.16 -8.56 -2.96
CA ALA A 91 -17.50 -9.48 -1.87
C ALA A 91 -18.03 -10.79 -2.46
N THR A 92 -17.89 -11.90 -1.72
CA THR A 92 -18.45 -13.20 -2.12
C THR A 92 -19.38 -13.73 -1.03
N SER A 93 -20.17 -14.76 -1.34
CA SER A 93 -20.99 -15.47 -0.35
C SER A 93 -20.15 -16.27 0.65
N VAL A 94 -18.87 -16.52 0.36
CA VAL A 94 -17.96 -17.22 1.25
C VAL A 94 -17.37 -16.23 2.26
N LYS A 95 -17.65 -16.43 3.54
CA LYS A 95 -17.15 -15.58 4.62
C LYS A 95 -15.62 -15.46 4.58
N GLY A 96 -15.12 -14.23 4.64
CA GLY A 96 -13.68 -13.94 4.60
C GLY A 96 -13.05 -14.10 3.22
N SER A 97 -13.85 -14.15 2.14
CA SER A 97 -13.34 -14.17 0.77
C SER A 97 -13.81 -12.92 0.01
N GLY A 98 -12.90 -12.32 -0.75
CA GLY A 98 -13.16 -11.12 -1.53
C GLY A 98 -11.88 -10.53 -2.13
N ALA A 99 -12.04 -9.42 -2.82
CA ALA A 99 -10.92 -8.72 -3.44
C ALA A 99 -11.15 -7.20 -3.45
N TYR A 100 -10.07 -6.45 -3.62
CA TYR A 100 -10.15 -5.04 -3.95
C TYR A 100 -8.98 -4.60 -4.84
N ALA A 101 -9.21 -3.53 -5.59
CA ALA A 101 -8.18 -2.77 -6.28
C ALA A 101 -8.37 -1.29 -5.94
N ALA A 102 -7.27 -0.57 -5.71
CA ALA A 102 -7.34 0.85 -5.41
C ALA A 102 -6.23 1.63 -6.09
N ILE A 103 -6.54 2.89 -6.39
CA ILE A 103 -5.57 3.90 -6.83
C ILE A 103 -5.65 5.04 -5.84
N GLU A 104 -4.50 5.40 -5.28
CA GLU A 104 -4.35 6.42 -4.24
C GLU A 104 -3.24 7.39 -4.61
N ARG A 105 -3.55 8.67 -4.70
CA ARG A 105 -2.54 9.73 -4.84
C ARG A 105 -2.08 10.17 -3.46
N VAL A 106 -0.79 10.06 -3.23
CA VAL A 106 -0.11 10.55 -2.03
C VAL A 106 0.55 11.89 -2.35
N SER A 107 0.39 12.87 -1.46
CA SER A 107 1.00 14.21 -1.58
C SER A 107 1.61 14.60 -0.24
N GLY A 108 2.88 15.00 -0.25
CA GLY A 108 3.57 15.33 0.98
C GLY A 108 5.09 15.40 0.85
N SER A 109 5.77 15.07 1.94
CA SER A 109 7.22 15.06 2.04
C SER A 109 7.72 13.68 2.45
N LEU A 110 8.60 13.09 1.66
CA LEU A 110 9.27 11.80 1.91
C LEU A 110 10.75 12.07 2.20
N HIS A 111 11.19 11.85 3.45
CA HIS A 111 12.54 12.20 3.90
C HIS A 111 12.96 13.62 3.47
N GLY A 112 12.03 14.61 3.64
CA GLY A 112 12.24 16.01 3.31
C GLY A 112 12.10 16.38 1.82
N ARG A 113 11.90 15.42 0.92
CA ARG A 113 11.64 15.64 -0.51
C ARG A 113 10.15 15.81 -0.75
N THR A 114 9.74 16.97 -1.28
CA THR A 114 8.33 17.29 -1.51
C THR A 114 7.85 16.93 -2.90
N GLY A 115 6.60 16.46 -2.98
CA GLY A 115 5.97 16.09 -4.24
C GLY A 115 4.72 15.24 -4.04
N SER A 116 4.35 14.55 -5.09
CA SER A 116 3.27 13.55 -5.03
C SER A 116 3.63 12.34 -5.88
N PHE A 117 2.97 11.22 -5.60
CA PHE A 117 3.06 9.98 -6.38
C PHE A 117 1.75 9.21 -6.26
N VAL A 118 1.61 8.16 -7.05
CA VAL A 118 0.40 7.32 -7.04
C VAL A 118 0.77 5.91 -6.59
N LEU A 119 -0.04 5.35 -5.70
CA LEU A 119 0.02 3.95 -5.28
C LEU A 119 -1.10 3.16 -5.97
N GLN A 120 -0.76 1.97 -6.46
CA GLN A 120 -1.69 0.94 -6.88
C GLN A 120 -1.75 -0.12 -5.80
N HIS A 121 -2.97 -0.48 -5.37
CA HIS A 121 -3.22 -1.53 -4.40
C HIS A 121 -3.97 -2.68 -5.07
N ILE A 122 -3.53 -3.90 -4.82
CA ILE A 122 -4.24 -5.12 -5.19
C ILE A 122 -4.28 -6.02 -3.97
N GLY A 123 -5.50 -6.27 -3.48
CA GLY A 123 -5.73 -7.09 -2.31
C GLY A 123 -6.71 -8.21 -2.59
N THR A 124 -6.42 -9.39 -2.09
CA THR A 124 -7.37 -10.51 -2.03
C THR A 124 -7.43 -11.06 -0.62
N MET A 125 -8.55 -11.67 -0.30
CA MET A 125 -8.72 -12.46 0.92
C MET A 125 -9.37 -13.78 0.54
N THR A 126 -8.77 -14.88 0.94
CA THR A 126 -9.30 -16.24 0.69
C THR A 126 -9.55 -16.91 2.03
N ARG A 127 -10.83 -17.00 2.43
CA ARG A 127 -11.25 -17.60 3.71
C ARG A 127 -10.47 -17.08 4.91
N GLY A 128 -10.25 -15.74 4.95
CA GLY A 128 -9.54 -15.06 6.04
C GLY A 128 -8.02 -14.95 5.84
N VAL A 129 -7.44 -15.53 4.79
CA VAL A 129 -6.00 -15.39 4.47
C VAL A 129 -5.82 -14.22 3.52
N PRO A 130 -5.17 -13.11 3.94
CA PRO A 130 -4.97 -11.93 3.11
C PRO A 130 -3.74 -12.05 2.21
N GLN A 131 -3.83 -11.43 1.03
CA GLN A 131 -2.70 -11.12 0.16
C GLN A 131 -2.84 -9.66 -0.27
N LEU A 132 -1.78 -8.88 -0.11
CA LEU A 132 -1.78 -7.45 -0.44
C LEU A 132 -0.48 -7.07 -1.14
N SER A 133 -0.60 -6.39 -2.26
CA SER A 133 0.50 -5.77 -2.97
C SER A 133 0.19 -4.29 -3.17
N ILE A 134 1.11 -3.42 -2.74
CA ILE A 134 1.02 -1.98 -2.96
C ILE A 134 2.34 -1.52 -3.58
N THR A 135 2.24 -0.91 -4.75
CA THR A 135 3.41 -0.43 -5.51
C THR A 135 3.20 0.98 -6.01
N VAL A 136 4.29 1.71 -6.19
CA VAL A 136 4.26 3.01 -6.87
C VAL A 136 3.94 2.77 -8.34
N VAL A 137 2.98 3.54 -8.88
CA VAL A 137 2.67 3.54 -10.31
C VAL A 137 3.86 4.16 -11.06
N PRO A 138 4.39 3.49 -12.09
CA PRO A 138 5.51 4.02 -12.86
C PRO A 138 5.28 5.46 -13.31
N ASP A 139 6.32 6.28 -13.23
CA ASP A 139 6.37 7.68 -13.67
C ASP A 139 5.32 8.61 -13.03
N SER A 140 4.70 8.20 -11.92
CA SER A 140 3.71 9.01 -11.21
C SER A 140 4.31 10.04 -10.25
N GLY A 141 5.61 9.96 -9.98
CA GLY A 141 6.31 10.88 -9.08
C GLY A 141 6.39 12.30 -9.65
N THR A 142 6.15 13.30 -8.80
CA THR A 142 6.21 14.72 -9.17
C THR A 142 7.13 15.50 -8.23
N GLY A 143 7.55 16.70 -8.63
CA GLY A 143 8.44 17.54 -7.82
C GLY A 143 9.76 16.82 -7.53
N GLN A 144 10.20 16.84 -6.27
CA GLN A 144 11.42 16.15 -5.84
C GLN A 144 11.27 14.62 -5.73
N LEU A 145 10.06 14.08 -6.01
CA LEU A 145 9.76 12.66 -6.07
C LEU A 145 9.67 12.13 -7.50
N GLY A 146 10.16 12.89 -8.49
CA GLY A 146 10.25 12.44 -9.88
C GLY A 146 11.06 11.14 -10.00
N GLY A 147 10.55 10.16 -10.75
CA GLY A 147 11.18 8.84 -10.91
C GLY A 147 11.11 7.92 -9.70
N LEU A 148 10.32 8.28 -8.66
CA LEU A 148 10.09 7.42 -7.50
C LEU A 148 9.54 6.06 -7.93
N THR A 149 10.16 5.01 -7.41
CA THR A 149 9.66 3.63 -7.49
C THR A 149 9.65 3.03 -6.09
N GLY A 150 8.83 2.01 -5.85
CA GLY A 150 8.85 1.36 -4.53
C GLY A 150 7.68 0.45 -4.25
N LYS A 151 7.78 -0.19 -3.07
CA LYS A 151 6.76 -1.08 -2.50
C LYS A 151 6.38 -0.60 -1.11
N PHE A 152 5.08 -0.51 -0.87
CA PHE A 152 4.52 -0.04 0.38
C PHE A 152 3.88 -1.21 1.12
N LEU A 153 4.35 -1.50 2.33
CA LEU A 153 3.79 -2.52 3.21
C LEU A 153 2.92 -1.85 4.27
N VAL A 154 1.70 -2.36 4.45
CA VAL A 154 0.81 -1.96 5.54
C VAL A 154 0.88 -3.01 6.65
N ILE A 155 1.08 -2.56 7.87
CA ILE A 155 1.10 -3.36 9.07
C ILE A 155 -0.05 -2.89 9.97
N ILE A 156 -0.88 -3.83 10.41
CA ILE A 156 -2.00 -3.53 11.31
C ILE A 156 -1.78 -4.31 12.61
N ALA A 157 -1.60 -3.60 13.69
CA ALA A 157 -1.42 -4.19 15.02
C ALA A 157 -2.21 -3.37 16.05
N ASP A 158 -2.95 -4.02 16.92
CA ASP A 158 -3.74 -3.39 18.00
C ASP A 158 -4.66 -2.25 17.51
N GLY A 159 -5.23 -2.41 16.31
CA GLY A 159 -6.10 -1.43 15.67
C GLY A 159 -5.39 -0.20 15.12
N LYS A 160 -4.07 -0.16 15.16
CA LYS A 160 -3.24 0.91 14.60
C LYS A 160 -2.65 0.49 13.26
N HIS A 161 -2.56 1.45 12.34
CA HIS A 161 -1.92 1.26 11.05
C HIS A 161 -0.51 1.84 11.07
N SER A 162 0.45 1.04 10.66
CA SER A 162 1.82 1.49 10.37
C SER A 162 2.23 1.04 8.97
N TYR A 163 3.32 1.60 8.47
CA TYR A 163 3.84 1.25 7.15
C TYR A 163 5.35 1.10 7.16
N GLU A 164 5.82 0.29 6.20
CA GLU A 164 7.19 0.29 5.69
C GLU A 164 7.12 0.57 4.20
N PHE A 165 7.91 1.52 3.73
CA PHE A 165 7.96 1.90 2.33
C PHE A 165 9.39 1.78 1.82
N ASP A 166 9.67 0.73 1.09
CA ASP A 166 10.95 0.53 0.40
C ASP A 166 10.89 1.22 -0.96
N TYR A 167 11.74 2.23 -1.16
CA TYR A 167 11.69 3.07 -2.34
C TYR A 167 13.07 3.42 -2.88
N SER A 168 13.11 3.84 -4.14
CA SER A 168 14.27 4.43 -4.81
C SER A 168 13.84 5.66 -5.59
N ILE A 169 14.69 6.67 -5.61
CA ILE A 169 14.56 7.86 -6.47
C ILE A 169 15.89 7.98 -7.23
N PRO A 170 15.86 8.13 -8.56
CA PRO A 170 17.10 8.36 -9.33
C PRO A 170 17.82 9.61 -8.83
N GLU A 171 19.15 9.55 -8.76
CA GLU A 171 19.92 10.75 -8.56
C GLU A 171 19.74 11.65 -9.78
N THR A 172 19.36 12.91 -9.57
CA THR A 172 19.33 13.90 -10.65
C THR A 172 20.76 14.13 -11.08
N SER A 173 21.11 13.67 -12.28
CA SER A 173 22.38 14.05 -12.92
C SER A 173 22.34 15.57 -13.13
N ASN A 174 23.16 16.29 -12.37
CA ASN A 174 23.45 17.70 -12.59
C ASN A 174 24.24 17.89 -13.88
#